data_e3f3b0142f20e288c2c2cb95e67ce671
#
_entry.id   e3f3b0142f20e288c2c2cb95e67ce671
#
_cell.length_a   1.000
_cell.length_b   1.000
_cell.length_c   1.000
_cell.angle_alpha   90.00
_cell.angle_beta   90.00
_cell.angle_gamma   90.00
#
_symmetry.space_group_name_H-M   'P 1'
#
loop_
_entity.id
_entity.type
_entity.pdbx_description
1 polymer ?
#
loop_
_entity_poly.entity_id
_entity_poly.type
_entity_poly.pdbx_seq_one_letter_code
_entity_poly.pdbx_strand_id
1 'polypeptide(L)'
;MLQTRVSYEVLNTINKPKFLQKVLKKSNLLMKLLGNIEKKHSKTIKEIRGFGLLIGLEFHNTNIAKLVFNQLMKNNLITTLVQGNTIRISPPLIISEKEIRNGIRILEKVLNKI
;
A
#
# COMPACT_ATOMS: atom_id res chain seq x y z
N MET A 1 21.29 5.01 3.74
CA MET A 1 20.95 5.39 3.33
C MET A 1 20.74 6.05 2.42
N LEU A 2 20.52 6.16 2.04
CA LEU A 2 20.13 6.51 1.22
C LEU A 2 20.60 7.38 0.52
N GLN A 3 20.87 7.36 -0.03
CA GLN A 3 21.12 8.08 -0.68
C GLN A 3 21.06 9.37 -0.50
N THR A 4 21.86 9.87 0.12
CA THR A 4 21.76 11.16 0.60
C THR A 4 21.74 12.21 -0.47
N ARG A 5 22.39 11.98 -1.59
CA ARG A 5 22.43 12.95 -2.61
C ARG A 5 21.19 13.03 -3.43
N VAL A 6 20.74 11.91 -3.88
CA VAL A 6 19.49 11.83 -4.61
C VAL A 6 18.35 12.33 -3.74
N SER A 7 18.41 12.04 -2.46
CA SER A 7 17.37 12.46 -1.55
C SER A 7 17.44 13.93 -1.18
N TYR A 8 18.53 14.63 -1.45
CA TYR A 8 18.61 16.03 -1.09
C TYR A 8 17.63 16.89 -1.88
N GLU A 9 17.58 16.72 -3.19
CA GLU A 9 16.62 17.45 -4.00
C GLU A 9 15.19 17.03 -3.71
N VAL A 10 14.99 15.76 -3.48
CA VAL A 10 13.67 15.24 -3.09
C VAL A 10 13.26 15.87 -1.77
N LEU A 11 14.18 15.99 -0.83
CA LEU A 11 13.88 16.61 0.46
C LEU A 11 13.51 18.07 0.32
N ASN A 12 14.12 18.80 -0.61
CA ASN A 12 13.75 20.19 -0.85
C ASN A 12 12.30 20.32 -1.29
N THR A 13 11.79 19.35 -2.06
CA THR A 13 10.40 19.34 -2.48
C THR A 13 9.48 18.90 -1.34
N ILE A 14 9.90 17.87 -0.63
CA ILE A 14 9.10 17.27 0.45
C ILE A 14 9.02 18.19 1.66
N ASN A 15 10.05 19.01 1.88
CA ASN A 15 10.08 19.92 3.03
C ASN A 15 9.15 21.12 2.89
N LYS A 16 8.48 21.28 1.77
CA LYS A 16 7.42 22.29 1.68
C LYS A 16 6.28 21.88 2.60
N PRO A 17 5.89 22.72 3.57
CA PRO A 17 4.89 22.32 4.56
C PRO A 17 3.60 21.79 3.96
N LYS A 18 3.11 22.42 2.90
CA LYS A 18 1.86 21.98 2.27
C LYS A 18 1.99 20.61 1.63
N PHE A 19 3.13 20.34 0.97
CA PHE A 19 3.36 19.05 0.34
C PHE A 19 3.46 17.95 1.38
N LEU A 20 4.21 18.20 2.44
CA LEU A 20 4.39 17.24 3.51
C LEU A 20 3.06 16.93 4.21
N GLN A 21 2.25 17.96 4.46
CA GLN A 21 0.94 17.75 5.06
C GLN A 21 0.03 16.90 4.18
N LYS A 22 0.09 17.11 2.87
CA LYS A 22 -0.70 16.29 1.94
C LYS A 22 -0.28 14.84 1.97
N VAL A 23 1.03 14.58 2.00
CA VAL A 23 1.54 13.21 2.06
C VAL A 23 1.13 12.54 3.36
N LEU A 24 1.24 13.25 4.48
CA LEU A 24 0.83 12.69 5.78
C LEU A 24 -0.65 12.38 5.82
N LYS A 25 -1.45 13.26 5.25
CA LYS A 25 -2.90 13.07 5.19
C LYS A 25 -3.26 11.83 4.38
N LYS A 26 -2.60 11.66 3.25
CA LYS A 26 -2.81 10.49 2.38
C LYS A 26 -2.35 9.21 3.06
N SER A 27 -1.22 9.27 3.74
CA SER A 27 -0.70 8.13 4.49
C SER A 27 -1.69 7.71 5.58
N ASN A 28 -2.21 8.67 6.32
CA ASN A 28 -3.18 8.39 7.38
C ASN A 28 -4.46 7.79 6.81
N LEU A 29 -4.94 8.32 5.69
CA LEU A 29 -6.12 7.77 5.02
C LEU A 29 -5.88 6.33 4.59
N LEU A 30 -4.72 6.08 3.96
CA LEU A 30 -4.38 4.75 3.47
C LEU A 30 -4.31 3.75 4.62
N MET A 31 -3.65 4.11 5.72
CA MET A 31 -3.53 3.23 6.87
C MET A 31 -4.87 2.98 7.55
N LYS A 32 -5.74 3.99 7.58
CA LYS A 32 -7.07 3.83 8.13
C LYS A 32 -7.88 2.82 7.33
N LEU A 33 -7.86 2.96 6.01
CA LEU A 33 -8.59 2.06 5.13
C LEU A 33 -8.03 0.63 5.19
N LEU A 34 -6.71 0.50 5.24
CA LEU A 34 -6.05 -0.80 5.36
C LEU A 34 -6.31 -1.43 6.72
N GLY A 35 -6.41 -0.63 7.78
CA GLY A 35 -6.74 -1.15 9.10
C GLY A 35 -8.11 -1.81 9.11
N ASN A 36 -9.08 -1.24 8.41
CA ASN A 36 -10.40 -1.84 8.29
C ASN A 36 -10.33 -3.17 7.53
N ILE A 37 -9.52 -3.22 6.48
CA ILE A 37 -9.32 -4.45 5.71
C ILE A 37 -8.66 -5.53 6.55
N GLU A 38 -7.66 -5.15 7.34
CA GLU A 38 -6.96 -6.09 8.22
C GLU A 38 -7.91 -6.76 9.19
N LYS A 39 -8.80 -5.98 9.80
CA LYS A 39 -9.78 -6.50 10.73
C LYS A 39 -10.80 -7.42 10.04
N LYS A 40 -11.25 -6.99 8.88
CA LYS A 40 -12.28 -7.72 8.14
C LYS A 40 -11.77 -9.03 7.57
N HIS A 41 -10.50 -9.06 7.20
CA HIS A 41 -9.89 -10.22 6.55
C HIS A 41 -8.77 -10.83 7.38
N SER A 42 -8.92 -10.85 8.69
CA SER A 42 -7.88 -11.32 9.60
C SER A 42 -7.55 -12.81 9.42
N LYS A 43 -8.45 -13.58 8.85
CA LYS A 43 -8.19 -15.00 8.56
C LYS A 43 -7.28 -15.17 7.35
N THR A 44 -7.24 -14.19 6.48
CA THR A 44 -6.46 -14.21 5.25
C THR A 44 -5.16 -13.44 5.41
N ILE A 45 -5.25 -12.26 6.01
CA ILE A 45 -4.14 -11.34 6.20
C ILE A 45 -3.60 -11.50 7.61
N LYS A 46 -2.29 -11.79 7.69
CA LYS A 46 -1.62 -11.93 8.99
C LYS A 46 -1.33 -10.57 9.60
N GLU A 47 -0.80 -9.66 8.81
CA GLU A 47 -0.41 -8.35 9.31
C GLU A 47 -0.29 -7.35 8.17
N ILE A 48 -0.65 -6.10 8.43
CA ILE A 48 -0.41 -5.00 7.50
C ILE A 48 0.57 -4.05 8.17
N ARG A 49 1.68 -3.78 7.49
CA ARG A 49 2.70 -2.87 7.97
C ARG A 49 2.79 -1.69 7.02
N GLY A 50 2.96 -0.49 7.56
CA GLY A 50 3.07 0.69 6.73
C GLY A 50 4.09 1.66 7.27
N PHE A 51 4.79 2.32 6.34
CA PHE A 51 5.71 3.39 6.66
C PHE A 51 5.52 4.45 5.59
N GLY A 52 4.85 5.54 5.95
CA GLY A 52 4.43 6.52 4.97
C GLY A 52 3.46 5.90 3.98
N LEU A 53 3.80 5.94 2.70
CA LEU A 53 2.99 5.33 1.65
C LEU A 53 3.52 3.96 1.20
N LEU A 54 4.55 3.44 1.88
CA LEU A 54 5.07 2.11 1.60
C LEU A 54 4.33 1.11 2.48
N ILE A 55 3.60 0.18 1.86
CA ILE A 55 2.72 -0.73 2.58
C ILE A 55 3.13 -2.17 2.29
N GLY A 56 3.15 -3.00 3.32
CA GLY A 56 3.35 -4.45 3.19
C GLY A 56 2.15 -5.19 3.75
N LEU A 57 1.58 -6.05 2.91
CA LEU A 57 0.46 -6.92 3.30
C LEU A 57 1.01 -8.35 3.44
N GLU A 58 1.14 -8.81 4.65
CA GLU A 58 1.61 -10.17 4.90
C GLU A 58 0.42 -11.11 5.05
N PHE A 59 0.45 -12.22 4.32
CA PHE A 59 -0.62 -13.21 4.33
C PHE A 59 -0.22 -14.45 5.12
N HIS A 60 -1.20 -15.16 5.67
CA HIS A 60 -0.94 -16.41 6.38
C HIS A 60 -0.48 -17.52 5.45
N ASN A 61 -0.92 -17.49 4.20
CA ASN A 61 -0.72 -18.57 3.25
C ASN A 61 -0.07 -18.03 1.97
N THR A 62 1.03 -18.67 1.54
CA THR A 62 1.75 -18.22 0.35
C THR A 62 0.93 -18.39 -0.93
N ASN A 63 0.12 -19.44 -1.01
CA ASN A 63 -0.72 -19.67 -2.18
C ASN A 63 -1.79 -18.60 -2.31
N ILE A 64 -2.36 -18.18 -1.20
CA ILE A 64 -3.36 -17.11 -1.19
C ILE A 64 -2.71 -15.78 -1.56
N ALA A 65 -1.53 -15.50 -1.04
CA ALA A 65 -0.80 -14.28 -1.39
C ALA A 65 -0.56 -14.21 -2.90
N LYS A 66 -0.16 -15.33 -3.49
CA LYS A 66 0.08 -15.42 -4.92
C LYS A 66 -1.20 -15.18 -5.72
N LEU A 67 -2.29 -15.78 -5.26
CA LEU A 67 -3.58 -15.62 -5.91
C LEU A 67 -4.04 -14.15 -5.86
N VAL A 68 -3.93 -13.53 -4.70
CA VAL A 68 -4.28 -12.12 -4.53
C VAL A 68 -3.40 -11.25 -5.42
N PHE A 69 -2.10 -11.50 -5.42
CA PHE A 69 -1.16 -10.76 -6.27
C PHE A 69 -1.58 -10.82 -7.74
N ASN A 70 -1.87 -12.00 -8.24
CA ASN A 70 -2.27 -12.19 -9.64
C ASN A 70 -3.58 -11.46 -9.95
N GLN A 71 -4.54 -11.51 -9.04
CA GLN A 71 -5.82 -10.85 -9.22
C GLN A 71 -5.69 -9.33 -9.19
N LEU A 72 -4.81 -8.80 -8.34
CA LEU A 72 -4.55 -7.36 -8.32
C LEU A 72 -3.92 -6.90 -9.62
N MET A 73 -2.99 -7.68 -10.17
CA MET A 73 -2.37 -7.35 -11.45
C MET A 73 -3.39 -7.35 -12.58
N LYS A 74 -4.33 -8.29 -12.57
CA LYS A 74 -5.40 -8.34 -13.57
C LYS A 74 -6.32 -7.14 -13.49
N ASN A 75 -6.42 -6.53 -12.32
CA ASN A 75 -7.22 -5.33 -12.10
C ASN A 75 -6.40 -4.06 -12.23
N ASN A 76 -5.21 -4.15 -12.82
CA ASN A 76 -4.31 -3.03 -13.08
C ASN A 76 -3.77 -2.37 -11.82
N LEU A 77 -3.78 -3.08 -10.71
CA LEU A 77 -3.17 -2.60 -9.48
C LEU A 77 -1.78 -3.23 -9.37
N ILE A 78 -0.77 -2.43 -9.69
CA ILE A 78 0.60 -2.91 -9.74
C ILE A 78 1.19 -3.02 -8.35
N THR A 79 1.62 -4.21 -7.97
CA THR A 79 2.19 -4.50 -6.68
C THR A 79 3.42 -5.39 -6.86
N THR A 80 4.08 -5.73 -5.77
CA THR A 80 5.24 -6.61 -5.79
C THR A 80 5.04 -7.72 -4.75
N LEU A 81 5.24 -8.95 -5.16
CA LEU A 81 5.18 -10.08 -4.22
C LEU A 81 6.61 -10.35 -3.72
N VAL A 82 6.81 -10.28 -2.42
CA VAL A 82 8.12 -10.51 -1.80
C VAL A 82 8.02 -11.62 -0.76
N GLN A 83 9.08 -12.40 -0.63
CA GLN A 83 9.18 -13.50 0.33
C GLN A 83 8.05 -14.52 0.22
N GLY A 84 7.35 -14.54 -0.90
CA GLY A 84 6.31 -15.51 -1.17
C GLY A 84 4.97 -15.25 -0.52
N ASN A 85 4.92 -14.48 0.57
CA ASN A 85 3.68 -14.27 1.31
C ASN A 85 3.34 -12.81 1.59
N THR A 86 4.11 -11.87 1.05
CA THR A 86 3.91 -10.45 1.34
C THR A 86 3.75 -9.68 0.04
N ILE A 87 2.70 -8.89 -0.03
CA ILE A 87 2.46 -8.00 -1.17
C ILE A 87 2.87 -6.60 -0.75
N ARG A 88 3.78 -6.01 -1.51
CA ARG A 88 4.25 -4.65 -1.27
C ARG A 88 3.53 -3.68 -2.20
N ILE A 89 3.00 -2.62 -1.64
CA ILE A 89 2.33 -1.56 -2.38
C ILE A 89 3.07 -0.26 -2.13
N SER A 90 3.50 0.42 -3.20
CA SER A 90 4.26 1.67 -3.12
C SER A 90 3.62 2.70 -4.03
N PRO A 91 2.52 3.33 -3.60
CA PRO A 91 1.91 4.35 -4.45
C PRO A 91 2.80 5.58 -4.56
N PRO A 92 2.72 6.31 -5.69
CA PRO A 92 3.50 7.53 -5.83
C PRO A 92 3.04 8.60 -4.85
N LEU A 93 3.94 9.48 -4.45
CA LEU A 93 3.63 10.54 -3.48
C LEU A 93 2.54 11.49 -3.97
N ILE A 94 2.37 11.59 -5.29
CA ILE A 94 1.36 12.47 -5.88
C ILE A 94 0.00 11.81 -6.07
N ILE A 95 -0.15 10.57 -5.59
CA ILE A 95 -1.42 9.86 -5.73
C ILE A 95 -2.54 10.67 -5.06
N SER A 96 -3.72 10.71 -5.68
CA SER A 96 -4.86 11.42 -5.12
C SER A 96 -5.62 10.56 -4.13
N GLU A 97 -6.44 11.19 -3.27
CA GLU A 97 -7.29 10.44 -2.36
C GLU A 97 -8.27 9.54 -3.11
N LYS A 98 -8.77 10.04 -4.24
CA LYS A 98 -9.67 9.26 -5.09
C LYS A 98 -9.00 7.98 -5.58
N GLU A 99 -7.74 8.09 -6.00
CA GLU A 99 -6.97 6.94 -6.46
C GLU A 99 -6.68 5.96 -5.33
N ILE A 100 -6.40 6.48 -4.13
CA ILE A 100 -6.20 5.64 -2.95
C ILE A 100 -7.47 4.84 -2.66
N ARG A 101 -8.62 5.50 -2.64
CA ARG A 101 -9.89 4.83 -2.37
C ARG A 101 -10.22 3.80 -3.43
N ASN A 102 -9.89 4.11 -4.68
CA ASN A 102 -10.11 3.19 -5.79
C ASN A 102 -9.25 1.93 -5.65
N GLY A 103 -7.97 2.11 -5.32
CA GLY A 103 -7.06 0.99 -5.11
C GLY A 103 -7.51 0.11 -3.96
N ILE A 104 -7.95 0.71 -2.85
CA ILE A 104 -8.47 -0.02 -1.70
C ILE A 104 -9.72 -0.80 -2.07
N ARG A 105 -10.60 -0.21 -2.89
CA ARG A 105 -11.81 -0.88 -3.35
C ARG A 105 -11.46 -2.12 -4.17
N ILE A 106 -10.47 -2.00 -5.05
CA ILE A 106 -10.01 -3.14 -5.85
C ILE A 106 -9.45 -4.23 -4.93
N LEU A 107 -8.63 -3.86 -3.96
CA LEU A 107 -8.05 -4.80 -3.01
C LEU A 107 -9.16 -5.52 -2.24
N GLU A 108 -10.13 -4.78 -1.74
CA GLU A 108 -11.23 -5.36 -0.97
C GLU A 108 -12.07 -6.30 -1.84
N LYS A 109 -12.32 -5.92 -3.08
CA LYS A 109 -13.06 -6.74 -4.01
C LYS A 109 -12.36 -8.07 -4.25
N VAL A 110 -11.04 -8.03 -4.43
CA VAL A 110 -10.24 -9.24 -4.62
C VAL A 110 -10.27 -10.11 -3.37
N LEU A 111 -10.09 -9.52 -2.20
CA LEU A 111 -10.11 -10.26 -0.94
C LEU A 111 -11.46 -10.90 -0.66
N ASN A 112 -12.54 -10.23 -1.03
CA ASN A 112 -13.90 -10.77 -0.82
C ASN A 112 -14.16 -12.02 -1.64
N LYS A 113 -13.41 -12.25 -2.70
CA LYS A 113 -13.54 -13.42 -3.56
C LYS A 113 -12.68 -14.60 -3.14
N ILE A 114 -11.84 -14.41 -2.15
CA ILE A 114 -10.92 -15.47 -1.68
C ILE A 114 -11.61 -16.44 -0.67
#